data_dafdaeb82bd091d7cd36b93b961fc605
#
_entry.id   dafdaeb82bd091d7cd36b93b961fc605
#
_cell.length_a   1.000
_cell.length_b   1.000
_cell.length_c   1.000
_cell.angle_alpha   90.00
_cell.angle_beta   90.00
_cell.angle_gamma   90.00
#
_symmetry.space_group_name_H-M   'P 1'
#
loop_
_entity.id
_entity.type
_entity.pdbx_description
1 polymer ?
#
loop_
_entity_poly.entity_id
_entity_poly.type
_entity_poly.pdbx_seq_one_letter_code
_entity_poly.pdbx_strand_id
1 'polypeptide(L)'
;MLLLNMFIAKYFLSIFLILFFFNNNAFTEDKNYNVWLSKLEIEASERGISIDTFKKAMKDVIIIEKVKTLDKKQPEKIITFNDYYKRTVNNKRIEIGKKKYNLHKNEISEIAEKYGVQARFILAIWGIETNYGTYTGSFSVISSLTTLAYNGRRAKFFRRQLLDALEIIDKKYIELENMKGSWAGAMGQSQFMPSSYLEYAQDYDKDGKKDIWSNYLDVFASIAFYLKSHGWDNSKTWGREVILPNEISNLYKENYSKQHSLKYWSELGIKKINGENLPYLNL
;
A
#
# COMPACT_ATOMS: atom_id res chain seq x y z
N MET A 1 45.87 27.85 47.25
CA MET A 1 45.21 26.53 47.34
C MET A 1 43.67 26.65 47.52
N LEU A 2 43.15 27.65 48.21
CA LEU A 2 41.67 27.83 48.40
C LEU A 2 40.92 28.26 47.12
N LEU A 3 41.50 29.08 46.25
CA LEU A 3 40.87 29.59 45.03
C LEU A 3 40.70 28.51 43.94
N LEU A 4 41.62 27.52 43.88
CA LEU A 4 41.53 26.45 42.92
C LEU A 4 40.41 25.45 43.23
N ASN A 5 40.13 25.21 44.52
CA ASN A 5 39.05 24.33 44.96
C ASN A 5 37.62 24.96 44.73
N MET A 6 37.49 26.27 44.74
CA MET A 6 36.24 26.96 44.45
C MET A 6 35.89 26.91 42.94
N PHE A 7 36.89 26.93 42.07
CA PHE A 7 36.68 26.80 40.62
C PHE A 7 36.22 25.38 40.24
N ILE A 8 36.86 24.36 40.80
CA ILE A 8 36.49 22.95 40.53
C ILE A 8 35.08 22.64 41.05
N ALA A 9 34.71 23.15 42.24
CA ALA A 9 33.34 22.95 42.75
C ALA A 9 32.26 23.64 41.91
N LYS A 10 32.53 24.83 41.33
CA LYS A 10 31.59 25.51 40.42
C LYS A 10 31.39 24.75 39.13
N TYR A 11 32.39 24.16 38.53
CA TYR A 11 32.27 23.37 37.31
C TYR A 11 31.59 22.02 37.56
N PHE A 12 31.86 21.36 38.68
CA PHE A 12 31.16 20.13 39.07
C PHE A 12 29.69 20.35 39.32
N LEU A 13 29.30 21.48 39.96
CA LEU A 13 27.88 21.82 40.17
C LEU A 13 27.18 22.17 38.86
N SER A 14 27.85 22.84 37.94
CA SER A 14 27.28 23.18 36.62
C SER A 14 27.13 21.94 35.72
N ILE A 15 28.05 20.98 35.75
CA ILE A 15 27.97 19.72 35.01
C ILE A 15 26.85 18.83 35.60
N PHE A 16 26.69 18.81 36.94
CA PHE A 16 25.62 18.04 37.58
C PHE A 16 24.24 18.62 37.29
N LEU A 17 24.11 19.96 37.22
CA LEU A 17 22.84 20.62 36.80
C LEU A 17 22.50 20.38 35.32
N ILE A 18 23.51 20.35 34.44
CA ILE A 18 23.29 20.04 33.00
C ILE A 18 22.88 18.58 32.81
N LEU A 19 23.47 17.64 33.56
CA LEU A 19 23.07 16.22 33.51
C LEU A 19 21.68 15.98 34.09
N PHE A 20 21.18 16.82 35.03
CA PHE A 20 19.83 16.71 35.58
C PHE A 20 18.75 17.25 34.62
N PHE A 21 19.11 18.22 33.75
CA PHE A 21 18.18 18.72 32.73
C PHE A 21 18.07 17.83 31.50
N PHE A 22 19.04 16.95 31.23
CA PHE A 22 18.97 16.01 30.10
C PHE A 22 18.18 14.73 30.39
N ASN A 23 17.90 14.42 31.67
CA ASN A 23 17.18 13.19 32.04
C ASN A 23 15.65 13.36 32.22
N ASN A 24 15.10 14.54 32.07
CA ASN A 24 13.66 14.77 32.28
C ASN A 24 12.81 14.79 30.99
N ASN A 25 13.40 14.54 29.81
CA ASN A 25 12.64 14.45 28.55
C ASN A 25 12.31 13.03 28.09
N ALA A 26 12.57 12.01 28.93
CA ALA A 26 12.35 10.61 28.57
C ALA A 26 11.09 9.97 29.15
N PHE A 27 10.31 10.64 29.98
CA PHE A 27 9.13 10.05 30.64
C PHE A 27 7.92 10.99 30.73
N THR A 28 7.54 11.61 29.64
CA THR A 28 6.12 11.79 29.39
C THR A 28 5.73 10.75 28.35
N GLU A 29 5.71 9.50 28.76
CA GLU A 29 4.92 8.48 28.08
C GLU A 29 3.53 9.08 27.97
N ASP A 30 3.09 9.36 26.74
CA ASP A 30 1.84 10.06 26.47
C ASP A 30 0.71 9.24 27.10
N LYS A 31 0.13 9.69 28.23
CA LYS A 31 -0.98 9.00 28.89
C LYS A 31 -2.11 8.71 27.89
N ASN A 32 -2.24 9.54 26.87
CA ASN A 32 -3.21 9.35 25.80
C ASN A 32 -2.85 8.13 24.93
N TYR A 33 -1.55 7.87 24.68
CA TYR A 33 -1.12 6.70 23.90
C TYR A 33 -1.44 5.40 24.65
N ASN A 34 -1.16 5.32 25.96
CA ASN A 34 -1.45 4.13 26.76
C ASN A 34 -2.95 3.83 26.83
N VAL A 35 -3.78 4.85 26.99
CA VAL A 35 -5.25 4.71 26.95
C VAL A 35 -5.70 4.27 25.56
N TRP A 36 -5.12 4.80 24.49
CA TRP A 36 -5.41 4.39 23.11
C TRP A 36 -4.99 2.96 22.86
N LEU A 37 -3.81 2.55 23.34
CA LEU A 37 -3.27 1.20 23.20
C LEU A 37 -4.15 0.18 23.93
N SER A 38 -4.59 0.48 25.17
CA SER A 38 -5.50 -0.38 25.92
C SER A 38 -6.84 -0.60 25.20
N LYS A 39 -7.38 0.46 24.57
CA LYS A 39 -8.59 0.32 23.74
C LYS A 39 -8.34 -0.53 22.49
N LEU A 40 -7.15 -0.43 21.89
CA LEU A 40 -6.78 -1.26 20.75
C LEU A 40 -6.65 -2.73 21.14
N GLU A 41 -6.10 -3.02 22.34
CA GLU A 41 -5.97 -4.38 22.88
C GLU A 41 -7.35 -5.04 23.06
N ILE A 42 -8.32 -4.29 23.60
CA ILE A 42 -9.71 -4.76 23.75
C ILE A 42 -10.31 -5.09 22.36
N GLU A 43 -10.20 -4.18 21.40
CA GLU A 43 -10.72 -4.41 20.04
C GLU A 43 -10.04 -5.59 19.34
N ALA A 44 -8.72 -5.78 19.56
CA ALA A 44 -8.00 -6.95 19.04
C ALA A 44 -8.51 -8.25 19.66
N SER A 45 -8.72 -8.26 20.96
CA SER A 45 -9.30 -9.43 21.68
C SER A 45 -10.72 -9.74 21.21
N GLU A 46 -11.58 -8.73 21.01
CA GLU A 46 -12.93 -8.89 20.48
C GLU A 46 -12.95 -9.46 19.06
N ARG A 47 -11.89 -9.24 18.27
CA ARG A 47 -11.69 -9.86 16.96
C ARG A 47 -11.06 -11.27 17.01
N GLY A 48 -10.78 -11.80 18.21
CA GLY A 48 -10.17 -13.10 18.40
C GLY A 48 -8.66 -13.14 18.21
N ILE A 49 -7.99 -11.98 18.12
CA ILE A 49 -6.53 -11.90 18.06
C ILE A 49 -5.98 -12.23 19.46
N SER A 50 -5.01 -13.15 19.53
CA SER A 50 -4.43 -13.58 20.81
C SER A 50 -3.70 -12.43 21.51
N ILE A 51 -3.82 -12.41 22.85
CA ILE A 51 -3.13 -11.42 23.70
C ILE A 51 -1.60 -11.51 23.51
N ASP A 52 -1.07 -12.72 23.28
CA ASP A 52 0.35 -12.94 23.04
C ASP A 52 0.82 -12.27 21.74
N THR A 53 0.08 -12.49 20.64
CA THR A 53 0.35 -11.81 19.36
C THR A 53 0.28 -10.30 19.52
N PHE A 54 -0.76 -9.77 20.17
CA PHE A 54 -0.88 -8.33 20.41
C PHE A 54 0.32 -7.77 21.18
N LYS A 55 0.65 -8.38 22.32
CA LYS A 55 1.79 -7.94 23.14
C LYS A 55 3.12 -8.04 22.42
N LYS A 56 3.37 -9.14 21.70
CA LYS A 56 4.58 -9.31 20.89
C LYS A 56 4.67 -8.25 19.81
N ALA A 57 3.60 -8.00 19.06
CA ALA A 57 3.57 -7.06 17.96
C ALA A 57 3.70 -5.60 18.42
N MET A 58 3.13 -5.25 19.58
CA MET A 58 3.13 -3.87 20.08
C MET A 58 4.32 -3.52 20.97
N LYS A 59 5.12 -4.52 21.40
CA LYS A 59 6.27 -4.33 22.31
C LYS A 59 7.30 -3.32 21.82
N ASP A 60 7.70 -3.46 20.55
CA ASP A 60 8.79 -2.67 19.94
C ASP A 60 8.25 -1.65 18.92
N VAL A 61 6.97 -1.31 19.02
CA VAL A 61 6.36 -0.30 18.15
C VAL A 61 6.93 1.07 18.45
N ILE A 62 7.34 1.74 17.39
CA ILE A 62 7.78 3.13 17.43
C ILE A 62 6.83 4.02 16.62
N ILE A 63 6.60 5.23 17.10
CA ILE A 63 5.93 6.27 16.33
C ILE A 63 6.94 6.87 15.36
N ILE A 64 6.69 6.70 14.05
CA ILE A 64 7.64 7.05 13.00
C ILE A 64 7.38 8.46 12.49
N GLU A 65 8.22 9.44 12.84
CA GLU A 65 8.06 10.84 12.43
C GLU A 65 8.07 11.03 10.90
N LYS A 66 8.85 10.22 10.19
CA LYS A 66 8.84 10.22 8.72
C LYS A 66 7.46 9.84 8.16
N VAL A 67 6.75 8.91 8.79
CA VAL A 67 5.39 8.49 8.39
C VAL A 67 4.41 9.64 8.61
N LYS A 68 4.45 10.34 9.77
CA LYS A 68 3.64 11.53 10.02
C LYS A 68 3.88 12.62 8.98
N THR A 69 5.16 12.83 8.62
CA THR A 69 5.54 13.83 7.62
C THR A 69 5.00 13.47 6.23
N LEU A 70 5.08 12.19 5.84
CA LEU A 70 4.57 11.71 4.56
C LEU A 70 3.03 11.79 4.50
N ASP A 71 2.33 11.46 5.59
CA ASP A 71 0.86 11.60 5.67
C ASP A 71 0.41 13.06 5.51
N LYS A 72 1.11 14.01 6.16
CA LYS A 72 0.84 15.44 6.02
C LYS A 72 1.19 15.99 4.64
N LYS A 73 2.26 15.47 4.01
CA LYS A 73 2.75 15.90 2.69
C LYS A 73 2.10 15.15 1.52
N GLN A 74 1.17 14.24 1.78
CA GLN A 74 0.34 13.74 0.69
C GLN A 74 -0.64 14.86 0.29
N PRO A 75 -0.20 15.83 -0.50
CA PRO A 75 -1.17 16.66 -1.17
C PRO A 75 -1.85 15.72 -2.14
N GLU A 76 -3.11 15.89 -2.30
CA GLU A 76 -3.84 15.52 -3.49
C GLU A 76 -3.24 16.33 -4.67
N LYS A 77 -1.96 16.13 -4.92
CA LYS A 77 -1.28 16.71 -6.07
C LYS A 77 -1.88 16.01 -7.26
N ILE A 78 -2.82 16.66 -7.87
CA ILE A 78 -3.38 16.25 -9.17
C ILE A 78 -2.22 16.31 -10.15
N ILE A 79 -1.53 15.19 -10.32
CA ILE A 79 -0.59 14.98 -11.42
C ILE A 79 -1.45 14.68 -12.64
N THR A 80 -1.10 15.30 -13.78
CA THR A 80 -1.77 14.97 -15.03
C THR A 80 -1.54 13.49 -15.38
N PHE A 81 -2.48 12.89 -16.12
CA PHE A 81 -2.30 11.52 -16.61
C PHE A 81 -0.99 11.36 -17.39
N ASN A 82 -0.65 12.32 -18.25
CA ASN A 82 0.58 12.30 -19.04
C ASN A 82 1.84 12.29 -18.18
N ASP A 83 1.88 13.10 -17.11
CA ASP A 83 3.01 13.12 -16.19
C ASP A 83 3.12 11.80 -15.40
N TYR A 84 1.99 11.27 -14.95
CA TYR A 84 1.95 9.97 -14.30
C TYR A 84 2.43 8.86 -15.25
N TYR A 85 1.90 8.83 -16.47
CA TYR A 85 2.25 7.85 -17.49
C TYR A 85 3.75 7.87 -17.82
N LYS A 86 4.32 9.04 -18.14
CA LYS A 86 5.74 9.19 -18.45
C LYS A 86 6.66 8.73 -17.31
N ARG A 87 6.26 8.97 -16.07
CA ARG A 87 7.03 8.55 -14.88
C ARG A 87 6.94 7.05 -14.62
N THR A 88 5.76 6.49 -14.85
CA THR A 88 5.45 5.11 -14.49
C THR A 88 5.78 4.13 -15.61
N VAL A 89 5.48 4.49 -16.87
CA VAL A 89 5.71 3.64 -18.05
C VAL A 89 6.91 4.18 -18.83
N ASN A 90 8.05 3.53 -18.66
CA ASN A 90 9.29 3.87 -19.35
C ASN A 90 9.94 2.62 -19.96
N ASN A 91 10.82 2.82 -20.93
CA ASN A 91 11.45 1.71 -21.69
C ASN A 91 12.14 0.70 -20.76
N LYS A 92 12.82 1.16 -19.71
CA LYS A 92 13.50 0.27 -18.75
C LYS A 92 12.51 -0.68 -18.06
N ARG A 93 11.37 -0.16 -17.58
CA ARG A 93 10.32 -0.97 -16.93
C ARG A 93 9.69 -1.94 -17.93
N ILE A 94 9.45 -1.51 -19.18
CA ILE A 94 8.92 -2.37 -20.24
C ILE A 94 9.87 -3.53 -20.51
N GLU A 95 11.17 -3.29 -20.67
CA GLU A 95 12.16 -4.33 -20.92
C GLU A 95 12.31 -5.30 -19.74
N ILE A 96 12.26 -4.80 -18.50
CA ILE A 96 12.22 -5.67 -17.31
C ILE A 96 10.95 -6.54 -17.36
N GLY A 97 9.80 -5.95 -17.66
CA GLY A 97 8.53 -6.67 -17.77
C GLY A 97 8.55 -7.78 -18.80
N LYS A 98 9.08 -7.53 -20.00
CA LYS A 98 9.25 -8.57 -21.03
C LYS A 98 10.14 -9.73 -20.54
N LYS A 99 11.26 -9.41 -19.87
CA LYS A 99 12.15 -10.44 -19.30
C LYS A 99 11.44 -11.24 -18.20
N LYS A 100 10.71 -10.57 -17.31
CA LYS A 100 9.96 -11.22 -16.23
C LYS A 100 8.81 -12.07 -16.78
N TYR A 101 8.10 -11.58 -17.80
CA TYR A 101 7.08 -12.38 -18.47
C TYR A 101 7.65 -13.67 -19.07
N ASN A 102 8.78 -13.58 -19.79
CA ASN A 102 9.41 -14.77 -20.37
C ASN A 102 9.89 -15.75 -19.31
N LEU A 103 10.38 -15.24 -18.17
CA LEU A 103 10.85 -16.09 -17.06
C LEU A 103 9.70 -16.85 -16.37
N HIS A 104 8.55 -16.22 -16.21
CA HIS A 104 7.38 -16.78 -15.49
C HIS A 104 6.21 -17.06 -16.43
N LYS A 105 6.48 -17.29 -17.72
CA LYS A 105 5.43 -17.38 -18.74
C LYS A 105 4.40 -18.48 -18.46
N ASN A 106 4.85 -19.64 -18.04
CA ASN A 106 3.98 -20.78 -17.81
C ASN A 106 3.08 -20.54 -16.61
N GLU A 107 3.66 -20.13 -15.48
CA GLU A 107 2.97 -19.90 -14.23
C GLU A 107 1.94 -18.76 -14.36
N ILE A 108 2.35 -17.63 -14.94
CA ILE A 108 1.45 -16.48 -15.10
C ILE A 108 0.34 -16.77 -16.11
N SER A 109 0.57 -17.61 -17.14
CA SER A 109 -0.46 -18.00 -18.10
C SER A 109 -1.46 -18.98 -17.51
N GLU A 110 -1.03 -19.95 -16.72
CA GLU A 110 -1.90 -20.88 -16.01
C GLU A 110 -2.80 -20.13 -15.00
N ILE A 111 -2.22 -19.23 -14.21
CA ILE A 111 -2.96 -18.40 -13.27
C ILE A 111 -3.95 -17.49 -14.01
N ALA A 112 -3.54 -16.87 -15.10
CA ALA A 112 -4.37 -16.02 -15.94
C ALA A 112 -5.62 -16.77 -16.47
N GLU A 113 -5.43 -17.99 -16.94
CA GLU A 113 -6.52 -18.87 -17.40
C GLU A 113 -7.45 -19.24 -16.23
N LYS A 114 -6.90 -19.72 -15.11
CA LYS A 114 -7.67 -20.14 -13.92
C LYS A 114 -8.57 -19.04 -13.37
N TYR A 115 -8.09 -17.80 -13.34
CA TYR A 115 -8.86 -16.68 -12.79
C TYR A 115 -9.64 -15.89 -13.84
N GLY A 116 -9.43 -16.16 -15.14
CA GLY A 116 -10.05 -15.39 -16.22
C GLY A 116 -9.54 -13.96 -16.31
N VAL A 117 -8.24 -13.73 -16.10
CA VAL A 117 -7.58 -12.43 -16.15
C VAL A 117 -6.39 -12.49 -17.11
N GLN A 118 -6.32 -11.57 -18.08
CA GLN A 118 -5.20 -11.63 -19.02
C GLN A 118 -3.85 -11.43 -18.31
N ALA A 119 -2.88 -12.30 -18.58
CA ALA A 119 -1.54 -12.30 -17.97
C ALA A 119 -0.84 -10.93 -18.00
N ARG A 120 -1.04 -10.15 -19.08
CA ARG A 120 -0.47 -8.81 -19.22
C ARG A 120 -0.90 -7.83 -18.09
N PHE A 121 -2.11 -7.97 -17.54
CA PHE A 121 -2.56 -7.08 -16.45
C PHE A 121 -2.02 -7.50 -15.10
N ILE A 122 -1.88 -8.79 -14.85
CA ILE A 122 -1.19 -9.32 -13.68
C ILE A 122 0.25 -8.79 -13.66
N LEU A 123 0.95 -8.94 -14.79
CA LEU A 123 2.33 -8.47 -14.97
C LEU A 123 2.45 -6.95 -14.83
N ALA A 124 1.50 -6.18 -15.40
CA ALA A 124 1.52 -4.73 -15.36
C ALA A 124 1.33 -4.19 -13.93
N ILE A 125 0.40 -4.75 -13.17
CA ILE A 125 0.18 -4.39 -11.76
C ILE A 125 1.44 -4.71 -10.95
N TRP A 126 1.99 -5.91 -11.04
CA TRP A 126 3.23 -6.26 -10.38
C TRP A 126 4.38 -5.30 -10.72
N GLY A 127 4.47 -4.90 -11.99
CA GLY A 127 5.47 -3.93 -12.46
C GLY A 127 5.26 -2.52 -11.90
N ILE A 128 4.02 -2.04 -11.84
CA ILE A 128 3.68 -0.69 -11.35
C ILE A 128 3.86 -0.61 -9.84
N GLU A 129 3.38 -1.60 -9.10
CA GLU A 129 3.37 -1.58 -7.64
C GLU A 129 4.77 -1.68 -7.05
N THR A 130 5.59 -2.61 -7.54
CA THR A 130 6.86 -2.92 -6.88
C THR A 130 8.06 -3.02 -7.82
N ASN A 131 7.90 -2.59 -9.07
CA ASN A 131 8.90 -2.81 -10.11
C ASN A 131 9.34 -4.28 -10.16
N TYR A 132 8.34 -5.15 -10.29
CA TYR A 132 8.49 -6.61 -10.35
C TYR A 132 9.16 -7.20 -9.11
N GLY A 133 8.70 -6.80 -7.94
CA GLY A 133 9.17 -7.28 -6.65
C GLY A 133 10.47 -6.64 -6.15
N THR A 134 11.02 -5.65 -6.87
CA THR A 134 12.28 -5.00 -6.47
C THR A 134 12.12 -4.04 -5.28
N TYR A 135 10.95 -3.39 -5.15
CA TYR A 135 10.68 -2.35 -4.15
C TYR A 135 9.37 -2.62 -3.42
N THR A 136 9.40 -3.47 -2.42
CA THR A 136 8.22 -3.84 -1.62
C THR A 136 8.00 -2.93 -0.40
N GLY A 137 8.95 -2.03 -0.13
CA GLY A 137 8.97 -1.19 1.07
C GLY A 137 9.83 -1.77 2.19
N SER A 138 10.29 -0.89 3.08
CA SER A 138 11.20 -1.25 4.18
C SER A 138 10.69 -0.84 5.56
N PHE A 139 9.49 -0.25 5.63
CA PHE A 139 8.89 0.15 6.90
C PHE A 139 8.28 -1.07 7.61
N SER A 140 8.38 -1.11 8.95
CA SER A 140 7.53 -2.00 9.74
C SER A 140 6.07 -1.60 9.51
N VAL A 141 5.27 -2.54 9.02
CA VAL A 141 3.83 -2.32 8.75
C VAL A 141 3.10 -1.99 10.06
N ILE A 142 3.41 -2.71 11.13
CA ILE A 142 2.80 -2.48 12.45
C ILE A 142 3.12 -1.07 12.96
N SER A 143 4.39 -0.65 12.98
CA SER A 143 4.77 0.69 13.45
C SER A 143 4.20 1.80 12.55
N SER A 144 4.16 1.60 11.23
CA SER A 144 3.57 2.55 10.28
C SER A 144 2.07 2.73 10.51
N LEU A 145 1.34 1.61 10.59
CA LEU A 145 -0.10 1.63 10.83
C LEU A 145 -0.45 2.17 12.22
N THR A 146 0.33 1.83 13.25
CA THR A 146 0.17 2.42 14.60
C THR A 146 0.35 3.94 14.55
N THR A 147 1.39 4.43 13.88
CA THR A 147 1.64 5.86 13.73
C THR A 147 0.45 6.58 13.08
N LEU A 148 -0.09 6.01 12.00
CA LEU A 148 -1.21 6.56 11.25
C LEU A 148 -2.55 6.39 11.97
N ALA A 149 -2.74 5.31 12.70
CA ALA A 149 -3.94 5.05 13.49
C ALA A 149 -4.04 5.96 14.73
N TYR A 150 -2.90 6.31 15.33
CA TYR A 150 -2.86 7.17 16.49
C TYR A 150 -2.92 8.66 16.13
N ASN A 151 -2.18 9.09 15.10
CA ASN A 151 -1.98 10.52 14.78
C ASN A 151 -2.37 10.94 13.35
N GLY A 152 -2.80 10.01 12.48
CA GLY A 152 -3.02 10.27 11.06
C GLY A 152 -4.36 10.94 10.76
N ARG A 153 -4.44 11.61 9.61
CA ARG A 153 -5.68 12.23 9.11
C ARG A 153 -6.83 11.24 8.91
N ARG A 154 -6.51 9.97 8.62
CA ARG A 154 -7.46 8.86 8.43
C ARG A 154 -7.32 7.82 9.54
N ALA A 155 -7.20 8.27 10.80
CA ALA A 155 -6.92 7.40 11.95
C ALA A 155 -7.86 6.19 12.05
N LYS A 156 -9.17 6.37 11.85
CA LYS A 156 -10.17 5.28 11.87
C LYS A 156 -9.90 4.22 10.81
N PHE A 157 -9.51 4.62 9.59
CA PHE A 157 -9.15 3.69 8.52
C PHE A 157 -7.90 2.90 8.89
N PHE A 158 -6.83 3.59 9.31
CA PHE A 158 -5.57 2.94 9.64
C PHE A 158 -5.64 2.07 10.90
N ARG A 159 -6.53 2.42 11.86
CA ARG A 159 -6.80 1.55 13.01
C ARG A 159 -7.36 0.20 12.59
N ARG A 160 -8.30 0.18 11.65
CA ARG A 160 -8.83 -1.07 11.09
C ARG A 160 -7.73 -1.86 10.40
N GLN A 161 -6.91 -1.21 9.56
CA GLN A 161 -5.78 -1.86 8.89
C GLN A 161 -4.75 -2.44 9.87
N LEU A 162 -4.53 -1.78 11.01
CA LEU A 162 -3.65 -2.28 12.07
C LEU A 162 -4.20 -3.56 12.70
N LEU A 163 -5.49 -3.59 12.99
CA LEU A 163 -6.14 -4.81 13.51
C LEU A 163 -6.10 -5.95 12.50
N ASP A 164 -6.33 -5.66 11.22
CA ASP A 164 -6.21 -6.64 10.14
C ASP A 164 -4.74 -7.16 9.99
N ALA A 165 -3.74 -6.29 10.18
CA ALA A 165 -2.32 -6.68 10.19
C ALA A 165 -1.97 -7.58 11.40
N LEU A 166 -2.52 -7.30 12.57
CA LEU A 166 -2.36 -8.14 13.76
C LEU A 166 -3.00 -9.52 13.55
N GLU A 167 -4.16 -9.58 12.89
CA GLU A 167 -4.83 -10.84 12.54
C GLU A 167 -3.98 -11.69 11.57
N ILE A 168 -3.32 -11.06 10.60
CA ILE A 168 -2.41 -11.75 9.65
C ILE A 168 -1.24 -12.41 10.40
N ILE A 169 -0.68 -11.72 11.40
CA ILE A 169 0.39 -12.25 12.25
C ILE A 169 -0.13 -13.39 13.13
N ASP A 170 -1.30 -13.20 13.75
CA ASP A 170 -1.90 -14.20 14.63
C ASP A 170 -2.21 -15.50 13.90
N LYS A 171 -2.63 -15.42 12.65
CA LYS A 171 -2.83 -16.56 11.74
C LYS A 171 -1.52 -17.15 11.19
N LYS A 172 -0.36 -16.59 11.56
CA LYS A 172 0.98 -17.06 11.14
C LYS A 172 1.20 -17.08 9.63
N TYR A 173 0.49 -16.22 8.89
CA TYR A 173 0.73 -16.07 7.45
C TYR A 173 2.07 -15.40 7.15
N ILE A 174 2.60 -14.61 8.09
CA ILE A 174 3.93 -14.03 8.04
C ILE A 174 4.45 -13.82 9.47
N GLU A 175 5.76 -13.92 9.65
CA GLU A 175 6.42 -13.55 10.90
C GLU A 175 6.46 -12.02 11.06
N LEU A 176 6.31 -11.54 12.29
CA LEU A 176 6.28 -10.10 12.61
C LEU A 176 7.48 -9.34 12.03
N GLU A 177 8.66 -9.90 12.13
CA GLU A 177 9.94 -9.32 11.68
C GLU A 177 9.98 -9.13 10.14
N ASN A 178 9.25 -9.97 9.42
CA ASN A 178 9.16 -9.98 7.97
C ASN A 178 7.99 -9.14 7.43
N MET A 179 7.07 -8.69 8.29
CA MET A 179 5.94 -7.86 7.89
C MET A 179 6.39 -6.42 7.59
N LYS A 180 7.07 -6.26 6.46
CA LYS A 180 7.54 -4.98 5.93
C LYS A 180 6.74 -4.56 4.72
N GLY A 181 6.65 -3.24 4.53
CA GLY A 181 5.88 -2.67 3.44
C GLY A 181 6.14 -1.19 3.22
N SER A 182 5.19 -0.51 2.60
CA SER A 182 5.23 0.94 2.40
C SER A 182 5.03 1.69 3.71
N TRP A 183 5.32 2.99 3.70
CA TRP A 183 5.08 3.88 4.84
C TRP A 183 3.60 3.95 5.26
N ALA A 184 2.68 3.62 4.38
CA ALA A 184 1.24 3.62 4.61
C ALA A 184 0.67 2.21 4.88
N GLY A 185 1.51 1.19 5.01
CA GLY A 185 1.10 -0.16 5.38
C GLY A 185 0.71 -1.08 4.22
N ALA A 186 0.98 -0.69 2.96
CA ALA A 186 0.82 -1.59 1.83
C ALA A 186 1.96 -2.63 1.80
N MET A 187 1.63 -3.91 1.55
CA MET A 187 2.47 -5.05 1.83
C MET A 187 2.81 -5.87 0.59
N GLY A 188 3.99 -6.47 0.62
CA GLY A 188 4.44 -7.46 -0.35
C GLY A 188 4.57 -6.93 -1.78
N GLN A 189 4.68 -7.84 -2.74
CA GLN A 189 4.89 -7.48 -4.14
C GLN A 189 3.61 -6.98 -4.82
N SER A 190 2.42 -7.31 -4.30
CA SER A 190 1.12 -6.80 -4.76
C SER A 190 0.70 -5.49 -4.11
N GLN A 191 1.46 -4.98 -3.12
CA GLN A 191 1.15 -3.77 -2.35
C GLN A 191 -0.28 -3.78 -1.77
N PHE A 192 -0.73 -4.94 -1.28
CA PHE A 192 -2.02 -5.07 -0.63
C PHE A 192 -2.03 -4.38 0.74
N MET A 193 -3.08 -3.65 1.02
CA MET A 193 -3.40 -3.27 2.39
C MET A 193 -3.77 -4.52 3.22
N PRO A 194 -3.59 -4.53 4.54
CA PRO A 194 -3.94 -5.69 5.37
C PRO A 194 -5.35 -6.24 5.14
N SER A 195 -6.36 -5.38 5.01
CA SER A 195 -7.72 -5.83 4.67
C SER A 195 -7.79 -6.53 3.31
N SER A 196 -7.11 -5.98 2.28
CA SER A 196 -7.07 -6.60 0.96
C SER A 196 -6.31 -7.93 0.98
N TYR A 197 -5.28 -8.04 1.81
CA TYR A 197 -4.57 -9.30 2.00
C TYR A 197 -5.49 -10.39 2.59
N LEU A 198 -6.20 -10.09 3.65
CA LEU A 198 -7.13 -11.06 4.27
C LEU A 198 -8.21 -11.52 3.30
N GLU A 199 -8.70 -10.62 2.46
CA GLU A 199 -9.80 -10.88 1.54
C GLU A 199 -9.35 -11.54 0.23
N TYR A 200 -8.22 -11.12 -0.33
CA TYR A 200 -7.83 -11.49 -1.71
C TYR A 200 -6.54 -12.29 -1.84
N ALA A 201 -5.66 -12.33 -0.82
CA ALA A 201 -4.43 -13.09 -0.93
C ALA A 201 -4.72 -14.60 -1.08
N GLN A 202 -4.02 -15.23 -2.01
CA GLN A 202 -4.16 -16.64 -2.38
C GLN A 202 -2.92 -17.43 -1.97
N ASP A 203 -3.15 -18.64 -1.49
CA ASP A 203 -2.16 -19.72 -1.37
C ASP A 203 -2.33 -20.59 -2.61
N TYR A 204 -1.54 -20.31 -3.66
CA TYR A 204 -1.73 -20.95 -4.95
C TYR A 204 -1.09 -22.35 -5.03
N ASP A 205 0.09 -22.50 -4.46
CA ASP A 205 0.84 -23.76 -4.41
C ASP A 205 0.44 -24.67 -3.24
N LYS A 206 -0.47 -24.17 -2.37
CA LYS A 206 -1.06 -24.90 -1.22
C LYS A 206 -0.03 -25.33 -0.18
N ASP A 207 0.96 -24.49 0.06
CA ASP A 207 1.95 -24.70 1.13
C ASP A 207 1.42 -24.30 2.53
N GLY A 208 0.20 -23.78 2.60
CA GLY A 208 -0.46 -23.29 3.83
C GLY A 208 -0.20 -21.82 4.14
N LYS A 209 0.50 -21.10 3.26
CA LYS A 209 0.78 -19.69 3.42
C LYS A 209 0.23 -18.90 2.23
N LYS A 210 0.01 -17.61 2.46
CA LYS A 210 -0.36 -16.65 1.40
C LYS A 210 0.80 -15.67 1.23
N ASP A 211 1.92 -16.16 0.69
CA ASP A 211 3.17 -15.40 0.64
C ASP A 211 3.24 -14.43 -0.53
N ILE A 212 2.68 -13.26 -0.35
CA ILE A 212 2.79 -12.17 -1.34
C ILE A 212 4.14 -11.43 -1.32
N TRP A 213 5.10 -11.83 -0.48
CA TRP A 213 6.41 -11.19 -0.37
C TRP A 213 7.47 -11.88 -1.21
N SER A 214 7.52 -13.21 -1.21
CA SER A 214 8.57 -14.00 -1.85
C SER A 214 8.08 -15.05 -2.84
N ASN A 215 6.82 -15.51 -2.76
CA ASN A 215 6.25 -16.52 -3.63
C ASN A 215 5.54 -15.89 -4.85
N TYR A 216 6.13 -16.01 -6.03
CA TYR A 216 5.55 -15.44 -7.26
C TYR A 216 4.19 -16.03 -7.63
N LEU A 217 3.93 -17.33 -7.32
CA LEU A 217 2.66 -17.97 -7.61
C LEU A 217 1.54 -17.30 -6.79
N ASP A 218 1.77 -17.08 -5.51
CA ASP A 218 0.83 -16.40 -4.63
C ASP A 218 0.63 -14.94 -5.02
N VAL A 219 1.70 -14.25 -5.39
CA VAL A 219 1.64 -12.87 -5.88
C VAL A 219 0.74 -12.76 -7.12
N PHE A 220 0.97 -13.61 -8.14
CA PHE A 220 0.20 -13.57 -9.37
C PHE A 220 -1.26 -13.98 -9.15
N ALA A 221 -1.47 -15.04 -8.37
CA ALA A 221 -2.81 -15.51 -8.02
C ALA A 221 -3.59 -14.47 -7.21
N SER A 222 -2.95 -13.81 -6.26
CA SER A 222 -3.57 -12.76 -5.46
C SER A 222 -3.97 -11.54 -6.31
N ILE A 223 -3.11 -11.08 -7.21
CA ILE A 223 -3.44 -10.00 -8.16
C ILE A 223 -4.59 -10.42 -9.08
N ALA A 224 -4.55 -11.64 -9.62
CA ALA A 224 -5.59 -12.15 -10.50
C ALA A 224 -6.93 -12.29 -9.78
N PHE A 225 -6.92 -12.84 -8.57
CA PHE A 225 -8.13 -13.01 -7.77
C PHE A 225 -8.74 -11.65 -7.35
N TYR A 226 -7.89 -10.68 -7.01
CA TYR A 226 -8.33 -9.31 -6.75
C TYR A 226 -9.10 -8.72 -7.94
N LEU A 227 -8.54 -8.79 -9.14
CA LEU A 227 -9.19 -8.29 -10.35
C LEU A 227 -10.50 -9.04 -10.63
N LYS A 228 -10.50 -10.37 -10.56
CA LYS A 228 -11.70 -11.20 -10.72
C LYS A 228 -12.80 -10.81 -9.75
N SER A 229 -12.46 -10.66 -8.47
CA SER A 229 -13.40 -10.29 -7.40
C SER A 229 -14.02 -8.91 -7.59
N HIS A 230 -13.33 -8.03 -8.33
CA HIS A 230 -13.82 -6.70 -8.70
C HIS A 230 -14.48 -6.65 -10.08
N GLY A 231 -14.91 -7.81 -10.62
CA GLY A 231 -15.70 -7.87 -11.85
C GLY A 231 -14.86 -7.77 -13.13
N TRP A 232 -13.60 -8.17 -13.10
CA TRP A 232 -12.78 -8.23 -14.32
C TRP A 232 -13.44 -9.11 -15.38
N ASP A 233 -13.59 -8.57 -16.58
CA ASP A 233 -14.14 -9.26 -17.75
C ASP A 233 -13.00 -9.50 -18.77
N ASN A 234 -12.65 -10.76 -18.97
CA ASN A 234 -11.55 -11.15 -19.84
C ASN A 234 -11.83 -10.89 -21.34
N SER A 235 -13.09 -10.68 -21.72
CA SER A 235 -13.48 -10.32 -23.08
C SER A 235 -13.22 -8.84 -23.40
N LYS A 236 -12.93 -8.03 -22.38
CA LYS A 236 -12.76 -6.58 -22.49
C LYS A 236 -11.31 -6.17 -22.23
N THR A 237 -11.01 -4.90 -22.48
CA THR A 237 -9.78 -4.24 -22.06
C THR A 237 -10.12 -3.14 -21.06
N TRP A 238 -9.14 -2.73 -20.23
CA TRP A 238 -9.34 -1.68 -19.23
C TRP A 238 -9.77 -0.33 -19.81
N GLY A 239 -9.42 -0.05 -21.07
CA GLY A 239 -9.71 1.19 -21.74
C GLY A 239 -8.98 1.32 -23.06
N ARG A 240 -9.19 2.43 -23.73
CA ARG A 240 -8.51 2.82 -24.97
C ARG A 240 -8.38 4.32 -25.09
N GLU A 241 -7.33 4.76 -25.75
CA GLU A 241 -7.14 6.15 -26.10
C GLU A 241 -8.08 6.52 -27.24
N VAL A 242 -8.64 7.74 -27.18
CA VAL A 242 -9.63 8.25 -28.14
C VAL A 242 -9.28 9.69 -28.54
N ILE A 243 -9.77 10.11 -29.71
CA ILE A 243 -9.77 11.49 -30.16
C ILE A 243 -11.08 12.13 -29.74
N LEU A 244 -11.00 13.26 -29.04
CA LEU A 244 -12.16 14.07 -28.64
C LEU A 244 -12.36 15.19 -29.66
N PRO A 245 -13.60 15.41 -30.15
CA PRO A 245 -13.92 16.63 -30.91
C PRO A 245 -13.75 17.88 -30.04
N ASN A 246 -13.34 19.00 -30.67
CA ASN A 246 -13.08 20.26 -29.95
C ASN A 246 -14.29 20.79 -29.16
N GLU A 247 -15.50 20.49 -29.62
CA GLU A 247 -16.77 20.96 -29.04
C GLU A 247 -17.19 20.21 -27.77
N ILE A 248 -16.60 19.04 -27.52
CA ILE A 248 -17.01 18.13 -26.41
C ILE A 248 -16.32 18.48 -25.08
N SER A 249 -15.35 19.38 -25.06
CA SER A 249 -14.57 19.65 -23.83
C SER A 249 -15.44 20.05 -22.62
N ASN A 250 -16.57 20.69 -22.83
CA ASN A 250 -17.50 21.07 -21.76
C ASN A 250 -18.42 19.91 -21.35
N LEU A 251 -18.90 19.14 -22.32
CA LEU A 251 -19.78 17.97 -22.06
C LEU A 251 -19.04 16.88 -21.28
N TYR A 252 -17.74 16.73 -21.52
CA TYR A 252 -16.89 15.80 -20.78
C TYR A 252 -16.78 16.16 -19.30
N LYS A 253 -16.64 17.46 -18.97
CA LYS A 253 -16.56 17.93 -17.59
C LYS A 253 -17.82 17.64 -16.79
N GLU A 254 -18.98 17.65 -17.42
CA GLU A 254 -20.28 17.40 -16.78
C GLU A 254 -20.63 15.91 -16.69
N ASN A 255 -20.11 15.08 -17.57
CA ASN A 255 -20.54 13.69 -17.74
C ASN A 255 -19.43 12.64 -17.54
N TYR A 256 -18.20 13.02 -17.16
CA TYR A 256 -17.09 12.06 -17.03
C TYR A 256 -17.34 10.93 -16.01
N SER A 257 -18.23 11.13 -15.05
CA SER A 257 -18.62 10.12 -14.06
C SER A 257 -19.81 9.25 -14.49
N LYS A 258 -20.46 9.57 -15.63
CA LYS A 258 -21.62 8.82 -16.11
C LYS A 258 -21.19 7.75 -17.09
N GLN A 259 -21.77 6.56 -16.94
CA GLN A 259 -21.56 5.48 -17.90
C GLN A 259 -22.54 5.66 -19.07
N HIS A 260 -21.99 5.64 -20.29
CA HIS A 260 -22.74 5.66 -21.52
C HIS A 260 -22.26 4.57 -22.47
N SER A 261 -23.11 4.15 -23.39
CA SER A 261 -22.73 3.17 -24.41
C SER A 261 -21.64 3.71 -25.36
N LEU A 262 -20.87 2.82 -25.99
CA LEU A 262 -19.91 3.22 -27.02
C LEU A 262 -20.61 3.88 -28.21
N LYS A 263 -21.88 3.51 -28.51
CA LYS A 263 -22.72 4.15 -29.50
C LYS A 263 -22.92 5.63 -29.17
N TYR A 264 -23.35 5.95 -27.95
CA TYR A 264 -23.52 7.33 -27.48
C TYR A 264 -22.24 8.17 -27.67
N TRP A 265 -21.09 7.65 -27.25
CA TRP A 265 -19.83 8.35 -27.43
C TRP A 265 -19.42 8.52 -28.89
N SER A 266 -19.70 7.54 -29.75
CA SER A 266 -19.44 7.62 -31.18
C SER A 266 -20.35 8.65 -31.87
N GLU A 267 -21.62 8.75 -31.48
CA GLU A 267 -22.55 9.77 -31.98
C GLU A 267 -22.15 11.19 -31.62
N LEU A 268 -21.45 11.38 -30.50
CA LEU A 268 -20.82 12.63 -30.14
C LEU A 268 -19.50 12.91 -30.90
N GLY A 269 -19.14 12.07 -31.87
CA GLY A 269 -17.95 12.25 -32.70
C GLY A 269 -16.64 11.77 -32.07
N ILE A 270 -16.67 11.05 -30.94
CA ILE A 270 -15.49 10.45 -30.36
C ILE A 270 -15.04 9.28 -31.25
N LYS A 271 -13.74 9.26 -31.58
CA LYS A 271 -13.13 8.27 -32.47
C LYS A 271 -11.95 7.57 -31.81
N LYS A 272 -11.59 6.40 -32.31
CA LYS A 272 -10.33 5.76 -31.98
C LYS A 272 -9.15 6.67 -32.40
N ILE A 273 -7.96 6.43 -31.80
CA ILE A 273 -6.75 7.20 -32.11
C ILE A 273 -6.35 7.12 -33.61
N ASN A 274 -6.72 6.09 -34.30
CA ASN A 274 -6.51 5.90 -35.74
C ASN A 274 -7.59 6.58 -36.61
N GLY A 275 -8.53 7.34 -36.03
CA GLY A 275 -9.62 8.01 -36.73
C GLY A 275 -10.86 7.18 -37.02
N GLU A 276 -10.83 5.87 -36.78
CA GLU A 276 -12.00 5.01 -36.95
C GLU A 276 -13.07 5.24 -35.88
N ASN A 277 -14.30 4.88 -36.18
CA ASN A 277 -15.40 4.89 -35.22
C ASN A 277 -15.16 3.94 -34.05
N LEU A 278 -15.75 4.24 -32.90
CA LEU A 278 -15.77 3.30 -31.77
C LEU A 278 -16.55 2.04 -32.17
N PRO A 279 -16.15 0.85 -31.67
CA PRO A 279 -16.89 -0.39 -32.00
C PRO A 279 -18.29 -0.32 -31.36
N TYR A 280 -19.31 -0.60 -32.17
CA TYR A 280 -20.65 -0.85 -31.65
C TYR A 280 -20.65 -2.28 -31.08
N LEU A 281 -20.61 -2.40 -29.76
CA LEU A 281 -21.05 -3.64 -29.12
C LEU A 281 -22.54 -3.47 -28.85
N ASN A 282 -23.36 -4.23 -29.52
CA ASN A 282 -24.76 -4.45 -29.11
C ASN A 282 -24.68 -5.25 -27.79
N LEU A 283 -24.76 -4.53 -26.67
CA LEU A 283 -24.96 -5.13 -25.34
C LEU A 283 -26.45 -5.33 -25.16
#